data_d8886795aa65d223b4b95120d79e2d9b
#
_entry.id   d8886795aa65d223b4b95120d79e2d9b
#
_cell.length_a   1.000
_cell.length_b   1.000
_cell.length_c   1.000
_cell.angle_alpha   90.00
_cell.angle_beta   90.00
_cell.angle_gamma   90.00
#
_symmetry.space_group_name_H-M   'P 1'
#
loop_
_entity.id
_entity.type
_entity.pdbx_description
1 polymer ?
#
loop_
_entity_poly.entity_id
_entity_poly.type
_entity_poly.pdbx_seq_one_letter_code
_entity_poly.pdbx_strand_id
1 'polypeptide(L)'
;MTSLDKLAHQHIGILIFQIFQYFLKINPLFQNRFFPTFVVKRNKPQATSHKLHVTTSCRSPLAAKFNKMNTNDLLHRALNLEFLSAEEGVFLFENATTAELMYVGNALRQHHVPSNVVTWIIDRNSNTTNVCIANCKFCNFYRRPGHEESYITSIDEYKQKIDELFEFGGDQLLLQGGHHPDLGLRFYIDLFKQLKALYPTLKLHALGPPEVAHITKLEKSTHYEVLKSLKEAGLDSLPGAGAEILSDRVRRLISKGKCGGQEWLDVMRAAHQLRLTTSATMMFGHIETNLERMEHFVDIRQVQSEKPADAKGFLAFIPWPFQDEDTILRKIKRARNTVTGDEYVRMIAMSRIMLPNITNIQASWLTVGKQVAQLCLHAGANDFGSIMIEENVVSAAGANFRFTADGIQKAIQEAGFTPQLRNQQYEFRDLPKQIRQQELDRVALVVD
;
A
#
# COMPACT_ATOMS: atom_id res chain seq x y z
N MET A 1 14.14 -18.08 33.84
CA MET A 1 13.59 -18.45 32.53
C MET A 1 12.56 -19.51 32.74
N THR A 2 11.30 -19.21 32.51
CA THR A 2 10.16 -20.12 32.66
C THR A 2 10.11 -21.14 31.53
N SER A 3 9.38 -22.21 31.70
CA SER A 3 9.19 -23.28 30.67
C SER A 3 8.62 -22.70 29.37
N LEU A 4 7.87 -21.60 29.44
CA LEU A 4 7.32 -20.86 28.31
C LEU A 4 8.41 -20.12 27.50
N ASP A 5 9.45 -19.58 28.15
CA ASP A 5 10.57 -18.92 27.46
C ASP A 5 11.38 -19.90 26.63
N LYS A 6 11.55 -21.12 27.08
CA LYS A 6 12.26 -22.17 26.32
C LYS A 6 11.46 -22.67 25.13
N LEU A 7 10.13 -22.81 25.26
CA LEU A 7 9.25 -23.15 24.15
C LEU A 7 9.21 -22.05 23.09
N ALA A 8 9.15 -20.78 23.49
CA ALA A 8 9.18 -19.65 22.58
C ALA A 8 10.49 -19.60 21.76
N HIS A 9 11.66 -19.78 22.41
CA HIS A 9 12.93 -19.83 21.72
C HIS A 9 13.06 -21.00 20.74
N GLN A 10 12.49 -22.15 21.08
CA GLN A 10 12.52 -23.35 20.22
C GLN A 10 11.62 -23.18 18.98
N HIS A 11 10.46 -22.55 19.11
CA HIS A 11 9.57 -22.23 17.98
C HIS A 11 10.14 -21.13 17.10
N ILE A 12 10.80 -20.11 17.65
CA ILE A 12 11.52 -19.08 16.91
C ILE A 12 12.60 -19.67 16.03
N GLY A 13 13.41 -20.60 16.57
CA GLY A 13 14.46 -21.28 15.81
C GLY A 13 13.91 -22.09 14.63
N ILE A 14 12.79 -22.79 14.84
CA ILE A 14 12.13 -23.60 13.79
C ILE A 14 11.54 -22.72 12.70
N LEU A 15 10.89 -21.60 13.05
CA LEU A 15 10.29 -20.67 12.10
C LEU A 15 11.36 -19.94 11.27
N ILE A 16 12.44 -19.47 11.92
CA ILE A 16 13.60 -18.86 11.22
C ILE A 16 14.22 -19.87 10.26
N PHE A 17 14.36 -21.15 10.68
CA PHE A 17 14.89 -22.20 9.84
C PHE A 17 13.96 -22.53 8.66
N GLN A 18 12.64 -22.54 8.86
CA GLN A 18 11.66 -22.75 7.79
C GLN A 18 11.64 -21.59 6.81
N ILE A 19 11.68 -20.36 7.29
CA ILE A 19 11.80 -19.15 6.46
C ILE A 19 13.12 -19.19 5.67
N PHE A 20 14.22 -19.54 6.30
CA PHE A 20 15.53 -19.68 5.65
C PHE A 20 15.55 -20.78 4.59
N GLN A 21 14.94 -21.94 4.86
CA GLN A 21 14.79 -23.03 3.88
C GLN A 21 13.90 -22.61 2.69
N TYR A 22 12.88 -21.79 2.93
CA TYR A 22 12.03 -21.22 1.89
C TYR A 22 12.82 -20.23 1.00
N PHE A 23 13.64 -19.36 1.59
CA PHE A 23 14.56 -18.47 0.87
C PHE A 23 15.53 -19.25 -0.04
N LEU A 24 16.09 -20.34 0.44
CA LEU A 24 17.00 -21.19 -0.34
C LEU A 24 16.31 -21.90 -1.50
N LYS A 25 15.02 -22.24 -1.37
CA LYS A 25 14.23 -22.88 -2.43
C LYS A 25 13.82 -21.93 -3.55
N ILE A 26 13.58 -20.66 -3.23
CA ILE A 26 13.03 -19.69 -4.21
C ILE A 26 14.15 -19.03 -5.04
N ASN A 27 15.36 -18.93 -4.52
CA ASN A 27 16.43 -18.20 -5.23
C ASN A 27 17.79 -18.89 -5.12
N PRO A 28 18.16 -19.75 -6.10
CA PRO A 28 19.47 -20.37 -6.17
C PRO A 28 20.65 -19.37 -6.26
N LEU A 29 20.41 -18.13 -6.72
CA LEU A 29 21.41 -17.07 -6.82
C LEU A 29 21.76 -16.46 -5.44
N PHE A 30 20.93 -16.67 -4.43
CA PHE A 30 21.18 -16.21 -3.05
C PHE A 30 22.33 -16.99 -2.39
N GLN A 31 22.54 -18.24 -2.80
CA GLN A 31 23.63 -19.08 -2.27
C GLN A 31 25.03 -18.51 -2.56
N ASN A 32 25.20 -17.83 -3.67
CA ASN A 32 26.53 -17.35 -4.12
C ASN A 32 26.92 -15.94 -3.65
N ARG A 33 26.01 -15.17 -3.05
CA ARG A 33 26.28 -13.77 -2.65
C ARG A 33 26.49 -13.55 -1.15
N PHE A 34 26.09 -14.48 -0.29
CA PHE A 34 26.07 -14.29 1.16
C PHE A 34 27.02 -15.17 1.98
N PHE A 35 27.79 -16.06 1.34
CA PHE A 35 28.86 -16.82 2.02
C PHE A 35 30.22 -16.66 1.33
N PRO A 36 30.95 -15.55 1.58
CA PRO A 36 32.39 -15.62 1.42
C PRO A 36 32.91 -16.50 2.58
N THR A 37 33.71 -17.50 2.22
CA THR A 37 34.39 -18.40 3.13
C THR A 37 35.12 -17.61 4.23
N PHE A 38 34.61 -17.64 5.45
CA PHE A 38 35.27 -17.05 6.60
C PHE A 38 36.44 -17.99 7.04
N VAL A 39 37.63 -17.65 6.58
CA VAL A 39 38.86 -18.16 7.17
C VAL A 39 39.19 -17.29 8.39
N VAL A 40 38.94 -17.79 9.58
CA VAL A 40 39.29 -17.12 10.84
C VAL A 40 40.80 -17.18 11.02
N LYS A 41 41.51 -16.09 10.70
CA LYS A 41 42.87 -15.84 11.19
C LYS A 41 42.77 -15.03 12.50
N ARG A 42 43.08 -15.66 13.61
CA ARG A 42 43.29 -14.98 14.90
C ARG A 42 44.59 -14.18 14.82
N ASN A 43 44.52 -12.85 14.82
CA ASN A 43 45.63 -11.98 15.16
C ASN A 43 45.31 -11.18 16.43
N LYS A 44 46.26 -11.24 17.39
CA LYS A 44 46.19 -10.48 18.64
C LYS A 44 46.33 -8.98 18.38
N PRO A 45 45.68 -8.11 19.17
CA PRO A 45 45.85 -6.67 19.02
C PRO A 45 47.11 -6.19 19.71
N GLN A 46 47.93 -5.41 19.00
CA GLN A 46 48.93 -4.51 19.59
C GLN A 46 48.26 -3.18 19.91
N ALA A 47 48.40 -2.75 21.17
CA ALA A 47 47.94 -1.47 21.66
C ALA A 47 48.91 -0.35 21.24
N THR A 48 48.41 0.65 20.53
CA THR A 48 49.05 1.94 20.41
C THR A 48 48.07 3.06 20.82
N SER A 49 48.39 3.72 21.89
CA SER A 49 47.64 4.85 22.46
C SER A 49 47.87 6.12 21.62
N HIS A 50 46.83 6.60 20.92
CA HIS A 50 46.78 8.00 20.52
C HIS A 50 45.55 8.66 21.18
N LYS A 51 45.83 9.58 22.12
CA LYS A 51 44.84 10.50 22.66
C LYS A 51 44.38 11.47 21.56
N LEU A 52 43.19 11.25 21.02
CA LEU A 52 42.48 12.25 20.25
C LEU A 52 41.59 13.05 21.20
N HIS A 53 41.84 14.36 21.25
CA HIS A 53 40.93 15.33 21.86
C HIS A 53 39.66 15.37 21.05
N VAL A 54 38.59 14.79 21.59
CA VAL A 54 37.24 14.90 21.01
C VAL A 54 36.63 16.19 21.51
N THR A 55 36.54 17.18 20.62
CA THR A 55 35.71 18.37 20.83
C THR A 55 34.24 17.92 21.02
N THR A 56 33.61 18.41 22.07
CA THR A 56 32.20 18.22 22.40
C THR A 56 31.33 18.70 21.25
N SER A 57 30.96 17.78 20.36
CA SER A 57 29.97 18.01 19.35
C SER A 57 28.60 18.09 20.03
N CYS A 58 27.86 19.14 19.73
CA CYS A 58 26.45 19.33 20.09
C CYS A 58 25.63 18.12 19.58
N ARG A 59 25.39 17.13 20.43
CA ARG A 59 24.51 16.00 20.10
C ARG A 59 23.07 16.53 19.99
N SER A 60 22.44 16.35 18.87
CA SER A 60 21.04 16.73 18.70
C SER A 60 20.17 16.02 19.75
N PRO A 61 19.06 16.63 20.22
CA PRO A 61 18.16 16.02 21.20
C PRO A 61 17.64 14.64 20.78
N LEU A 62 17.53 14.40 19.47
CA LEU A 62 17.18 13.10 18.88
C LEU A 62 18.20 12.01 19.22
N ALA A 63 19.50 12.29 19.06
CA ALA A 63 20.56 11.31 19.32
C ALA A 63 20.61 10.85 20.79
N ALA A 64 20.26 11.74 21.73
CA ALA A 64 20.17 11.40 23.15
C ALA A 64 18.96 10.49 23.46
N LYS A 65 17.86 10.62 22.71
CA LYS A 65 16.64 9.80 22.86
C LYS A 65 16.88 8.38 22.32
N PHE A 66 17.58 8.25 21.19
CA PHE A 66 17.95 6.95 20.60
C PHE A 66 18.85 6.09 21.50
N ASN A 67 19.75 6.70 22.28
CA ASN A 67 20.64 5.96 23.20
C ASN A 67 19.92 5.20 24.33
N LYS A 68 18.63 5.44 24.55
CA LYS A 68 17.81 4.76 25.59
C LYS A 68 16.81 3.78 25.01
N MET A 69 16.66 3.68 23.68
CA MET A 69 15.72 2.77 23.04
C MET A 69 16.30 1.36 22.93
N ASN A 70 15.46 0.36 23.10
CA ASN A 70 15.82 -1.03 22.98
C ASN A 70 14.87 -1.72 21.98
N THR A 71 15.42 -2.39 21.00
CA THR A 71 14.65 -3.08 19.96
C THR A 71 13.66 -4.09 20.56
N ASN A 72 14.10 -4.92 21.51
CA ASN A 72 13.23 -5.93 22.12
C ASN A 72 12.06 -5.32 22.88
N ASP A 73 12.29 -4.26 23.64
CA ASP A 73 11.22 -3.57 24.38
C ASP A 73 10.15 -3.00 23.44
N LEU A 74 10.59 -2.39 22.34
CA LEU A 74 9.66 -1.82 21.32
C LEU A 74 8.89 -2.92 20.58
N LEU A 75 9.54 -4.04 20.24
CA LEU A 75 8.89 -5.20 19.63
C LEU A 75 7.87 -5.84 20.58
N HIS A 76 8.17 -5.93 21.89
CA HIS A 76 7.21 -6.41 22.89
C HIS A 76 6.00 -5.47 23.03
N ARG A 77 6.21 -4.16 23.05
CA ARG A 77 5.13 -3.17 23.06
C ARG A 77 4.27 -3.29 21.80
N ALA A 78 4.88 -3.48 20.63
CA ALA A 78 4.14 -3.71 19.39
C ALA A 78 3.27 -4.98 19.46
N LEU A 79 3.77 -6.10 20.01
CA LEU A 79 2.99 -7.33 20.22
C LEU A 79 1.80 -7.12 21.16
N ASN A 80 1.88 -6.16 22.08
CA ASN A 80 0.77 -5.74 22.96
C ASN A 80 -0.16 -4.72 22.30
N LEU A 81 -0.01 -4.46 20.99
CA LEU A 81 -0.79 -3.50 20.21
C LEU A 81 -0.64 -2.04 20.68
N GLU A 82 0.44 -1.71 21.38
CA GLU A 82 0.71 -0.35 21.79
C GLU A 82 1.10 0.53 20.60
N PHE A 83 0.66 1.78 20.62
CA PHE A 83 1.07 2.76 19.62
C PHE A 83 2.50 3.22 19.87
N LEU A 84 3.38 2.90 18.93
CA LEU A 84 4.75 3.40 18.94
C LEU A 84 4.81 4.82 18.37
N SER A 85 5.71 5.68 18.85
CA SER A 85 5.93 7.01 18.25
C SER A 85 6.61 6.90 16.89
N ALA A 86 6.62 8.00 16.14
CA ALA A 86 7.33 8.02 14.84
C ALA A 86 8.83 7.75 15.01
N GLU A 87 9.46 8.31 16.04
CA GLU A 87 10.88 8.10 16.34
C GLU A 87 11.18 6.65 16.77
N GLU A 88 10.27 6.02 17.54
CA GLU A 88 10.35 4.60 17.89
C GLU A 88 10.23 3.72 16.65
N GLY A 89 9.34 4.09 15.73
CA GLY A 89 9.22 3.44 14.42
C GLY A 89 10.49 3.56 13.58
N VAL A 90 11.10 4.75 13.51
CA VAL A 90 12.40 4.95 12.84
C VAL A 90 13.47 4.07 13.48
N PHE A 91 13.55 4.08 14.82
CA PHE A 91 14.53 3.26 15.53
C PHE A 91 14.39 1.76 15.19
N LEU A 92 13.16 1.21 15.18
CA LEU A 92 12.91 -0.17 14.77
C LEU A 92 13.26 -0.41 13.31
N PHE A 93 12.85 0.48 12.41
CA PHE A 93 13.13 0.34 10.98
C PHE A 93 14.63 0.34 10.67
N GLU A 94 15.46 1.03 11.45
CA GLU A 94 16.90 1.12 11.24
C GLU A 94 17.72 0.08 12.00
N ASN A 95 17.22 -0.42 13.15
CA ASN A 95 18.03 -1.23 14.07
C ASN A 95 17.53 -2.68 14.22
N ALA A 96 16.23 -2.97 14.04
CA ALA A 96 15.73 -4.34 14.07
C ALA A 96 16.15 -5.09 12.80
N THR A 97 16.42 -6.38 12.90
CA THR A 97 16.63 -7.25 11.74
C THR A 97 15.33 -7.49 10.97
N THR A 98 15.42 -7.80 9.69
CA THR A 98 14.24 -8.16 8.89
C THR A 98 13.51 -9.36 9.48
N ALA A 99 14.24 -10.34 10.02
CA ALA A 99 13.64 -11.52 10.67
C ALA A 99 12.82 -11.17 11.91
N GLU A 100 13.31 -10.27 12.78
CA GLU A 100 12.58 -9.78 13.94
C GLU A 100 11.30 -9.03 13.55
N LEU A 101 11.39 -8.12 12.57
CA LEU A 101 10.24 -7.39 12.06
C LEU A 101 9.19 -8.34 11.44
N MET A 102 9.63 -9.31 10.62
CA MET A 102 8.74 -10.32 10.03
C MET A 102 8.05 -11.17 11.09
N TYR A 103 8.79 -11.60 12.11
CA TYR A 103 8.22 -12.39 13.20
C TYR A 103 7.09 -11.64 13.91
N VAL A 104 7.34 -10.39 14.32
CA VAL A 104 6.34 -9.57 15.00
C VAL A 104 5.19 -9.21 14.06
N GLY A 105 5.49 -8.84 12.81
CA GLY A 105 4.48 -8.55 11.80
C GLY A 105 3.55 -9.73 11.55
N ASN A 106 4.09 -10.96 11.45
CA ASN A 106 3.28 -12.18 11.28
C ASN A 106 2.46 -12.51 12.53
N ALA A 107 3.01 -12.35 13.74
CA ALA A 107 2.26 -12.55 14.99
C ALA A 107 1.06 -11.59 15.08
N LEU A 108 1.26 -10.32 14.76
CA LEU A 108 0.20 -9.31 14.70
C LEU A 108 -0.82 -9.61 13.60
N ARG A 109 -0.37 -10.11 12.43
CA ARG A 109 -1.28 -10.60 11.39
C ARG A 109 -2.21 -11.68 11.93
N GLN A 110 -1.67 -12.69 12.62
CA GLN A 110 -2.46 -13.77 13.20
C GLN A 110 -3.42 -13.27 14.28
N HIS A 111 -3.06 -12.22 15.03
CA HIS A 111 -3.96 -11.57 15.97
C HIS A 111 -5.17 -10.95 15.25
N HIS A 112 -4.96 -10.23 14.15
CA HIS A 112 -6.03 -9.56 13.40
C HIS A 112 -6.86 -10.53 12.54
N VAL A 113 -6.19 -11.51 11.92
CA VAL A 113 -6.79 -12.48 11.01
C VAL A 113 -6.30 -13.88 11.43
N PRO A 114 -6.95 -14.50 12.44
CA PRO A 114 -6.50 -15.76 13.04
C PRO A 114 -6.81 -16.97 12.14
N SER A 115 -6.45 -16.90 10.88
CA SER A 115 -6.65 -17.94 9.88
C SER A 115 -5.48 -17.98 8.91
N ASN A 116 -5.39 -19.07 8.14
CA ASN A 116 -4.41 -19.21 7.05
C ASN A 116 -4.92 -18.62 5.73
N VAL A 117 -5.96 -17.77 5.78
CA VAL A 117 -6.57 -17.16 4.60
C VAL A 117 -5.82 -15.89 4.22
N VAL A 118 -5.58 -15.71 2.92
CA VAL A 118 -5.14 -14.48 2.29
C VAL A 118 -6.18 -14.06 1.27
N THR A 119 -6.67 -12.83 1.40
CA THR A 119 -7.71 -12.30 0.55
C THR A 119 -7.16 -11.69 -0.73
N TRP A 120 -7.98 -11.66 -1.79
CA TRP A 120 -7.73 -11.01 -3.06
C TRP A 120 -9.05 -10.54 -3.68
N ILE A 121 -9.00 -9.65 -4.67
CA ILE A 121 -10.21 -9.08 -5.28
C ILE A 121 -10.10 -9.04 -6.80
N ILE A 122 -11.24 -9.04 -7.48
CA ILE A 122 -11.36 -8.73 -8.89
C ILE A 122 -12.00 -7.37 -9.02
N ASP A 123 -11.23 -6.39 -9.42
CA ASP A 123 -11.72 -5.07 -9.77
C ASP A 123 -11.12 -4.59 -11.10
N ARG A 124 -11.72 -3.56 -11.65
CA ARG A 124 -11.22 -2.88 -12.84
C ARG A 124 -10.93 -1.43 -12.51
N ASN A 125 -9.69 -0.99 -12.75
CA ASN A 125 -9.37 0.42 -12.74
C ASN A 125 -9.93 1.06 -14.03
N SER A 126 -10.66 2.15 -13.88
CA SER A 126 -11.15 2.95 -15.01
C SER A 126 -10.90 4.42 -14.74
N ASN A 127 -10.19 5.06 -15.65
CA ASN A 127 -9.85 6.46 -15.49
C ASN A 127 -10.94 7.33 -16.12
N THR A 128 -11.58 8.18 -15.31
CA THR A 128 -12.62 9.11 -15.80
C THR A 128 -12.08 10.06 -16.87
N THR A 129 -10.85 10.54 -16.65
CA THR A 129 -10.14 11.43 -17.58
C THR A 129 -8.65 11.40 -17.29
N ASN A 130 -7.83 11.61 -18.31
CA ASN A 130 -6.40 11.87 -18.15
C ASN A 130 -6.07 13.37 -18.03
N VAL A 131 -7.04 14.26 -18.19
CA VAL A 131 -6.83 15.70 -18.05
C VAL A 131 -6.61 16.04 -16.58
N CYS A 132 -5.45 16.65 -16.26
CA CYS A 132 -5.10 16.96 -14.89
C CYS A 132 -4.30 18.26 -14.75
N ILE A 133 -4.74 19.14 -13.84
CA ILE A 133 -4.03 20.38 -13.49
C ILE A 133 -3.06 20.19 -12.32
N ALA A 134 -3.05 19.04 -11.63
CA ALA A 134 -2.22 18.81 -10.44
C ALA A 134 -0.72 18.73 -10.74
N ASN A 135 -0.33 18.32 -11.96
CA ASN A 135 1.06 18.31 -12.41
C ASN A 135 2.01 17.51 -11.47
N CYS A 136 1.62 16.29 -11.10
CA CYS A 136 2.43 15.40 -10.28
C CYS A 136 3.66 14.93 -11.05
N LYS A 137 4.85 15.09 -10.46
CA LYS A 137 6.13 14.81 -11.14
C LYS A 137 6.45 13.33 -11.30
N PHE A 138 5.72 12.46 -10.62
CA PHE A 138 5.85 11.00 -10.70
C PHE A 138 4.81 10.35 -11.62
N CYS A 139 3.82 11.11 -12.11
CA CYS A 139 2.74 10.60 -12.94
C CYS A 139 3.03 10.83 -14.42
N ASN A 140 3.07 9.75 -15.21
CA ASN A 140 3.22 9.80 -16.67
C ASN A 140 1.88 9.73 -17.41
N PHE A 141 0.81 9.45 -16.68
CA PHE A 141 -0.52 9.25 -17.25
C PHE A 141 -1.21 10.56 -17.64
N TYR A 142 -1.03 11.63 -16.85
CA TYR A 142 -1.81 12.86 -17.02
C TYR A 142 -1.47 13.61 -18.32
N ARG A 143 -2.50 14.31 -18.85
CA ARG A 143 -2.40 15.29 -19.94
C ARG A 143 -2.87 16.64 -19.45
N ARG A 144 -2.33 17.74 -20.00
CA ARG A 144 -2.81 19.09 -19.71
C ARG A 144 -4.12 19.35 -20.46
N PRO A 145 -5.00 20.25 -19.95
CA PRO A 145 -6.18 20.67 -20.69
C PRO A 145 -5.83 21.11 -22.11
N GLY A 146 -6.60 20.63 -23.10
CA GLY A 146 -6.39 20.93 -24.51
C GLY A 146 -5.29 20.12 -25.22
N HIS A 147 -4.67 19.14 -24.56
CA HIS A 147 -3.74 18.21 -25.21
C HIS A 147 -4.49 17.27 -26.17
N GLU A 148 -3.90 16.93 -27.31
CA GLU A 148 -4.52 16.09 -28.35
C GLU A 148 -4.95 14.69 -27.85
N GLU A 149 -4.21 14.12 -26.91
CA GLU A 149 -4.52 12.83 -26.27
C GLU A 149 -5.49 12.96 -25.08
N SER A 150 -6.06 14.15 -24.85
CA SER A 150 -7.00 14.35 -23.75
C SER A 150 -8.31 13.63 -24.01
N TYR A 151 -8.85 12.97 -22.98
CA TYR A 151 -10.15 12.30 -23.06
C TYR A 151 -10.97 12.45 -21.78
N ILE A 152 -12.26 12.25 -21.93
CA ILE A 152 -13.22 11.95 -20.85
C ILE A 152 -13.90 10.65 -21.27
N THR A 153 -13.86 9.65 -20.41
CA THR A 153 -14.45 8.31 -20.68
C THR A 153 -15.97 8.44 -20.85
N SER A 154 -16.47 7.96 -21.96
CA SER A 154 -17.89 7.97 -22.31
C SER A 154 -18.67 6.86 -21.57
N ILE A 155 -20.00 7.00 -21.52
CA ILE A 155 -20.86 5.98 -20.91
C ILE A 155 -20.76 4.64 -21.66
N ASP A 156 -20.59 4.65 -22.98
CA ASP A 156 -20.47 3.43 -23.75
C ASP A 156 -19.14 2.69 -23.49
N GLU A 157 -18.05 3.43 -23.30
CA GLU A 157 -16.78 2.85 -22.86
C GLU A 157 -16.89 2.29 -21.42
N TYR A 158 -17.61 2.97 -20.52
CA TYR A 158 -17.89 2.41 -19.19
C TYR A 158 -18.69 1.12 -19.27
N LYS A 159 -19.72 1.04 -20.12
CA LYS A 159 -20.51 -0.18 -20.31
C LYS A 159 -19.62 -1.35 -20.74
N GLN A 160 -18.80 -1.16 -21.79
CA GLN A 160 -17.88 -2.19 -22.24
C GLN A 160 -16.97 -2.67 -21.11
N LYS A 161 -16.36 -1.74 -20.38
CA LYS A 161 -15.45 -2.04 -19.25
C LYS A 161 -16.16 -2.78 -18.11
N ILE A 162 -17.41 -2.43 -17.81
CA ILE A 162 -18.19 -3.05 -16.73
C ILE A 162 -18.68 -4.44 -17.14
N ASP A 163 -19.11 -4.62 -18.38
CA ASP A 163 -19.53 -5.92 -18.92
C ASP A 163 -18.35 -6.91 -18.86
N GLU A 164 -17.18 -6.52 -19.32
CA GLU A 164 -15.95 -7.31 -19.17
C GLU A 164 -15.60 -7.60 -17.70
N LEU A 165 -15.75 -6.62 -16.79
CA LEU A 165 -15.52 -6.83 -15.35
C LEU A 165 -16.45 -7.92 -14.80
N PHE A 166 -17.73 -7.90 -15.15
CA PHE A 166 -18.69 -8.91 -14.71
C PHE A 166 -18.42 -10.29 -15.33
N GLU A 167 -17.95 -10.35 -16.58
CA GLU A 167 -17.48 -11.59 -17.19
C GLU A 167 -16.33 -12.23 -16.42
N PHE A 168 -15.43 -11.43 -15.85
CA PHE A 168 -14.35 -11.88 -14.96
C PHE A 168 -14.81 -12.19 -13.53
N GLY A 169 -16.11 -12.01 -13.20
CA GLY A 169 -16.65 -12.22 -11.86
C GLY A 169 -16.34 -11.11 -10.85
N GLY A 170 -15.86 -9.98 -11.32
CA GLY A 170 -15.72 -8.78 -10.51
C GLY A 170 -17.07 -8.07 -10.32
N ASP A 171 -17.14 -7.16 -9.36
CA ASP A 171 -18.32 -6.35 -9.08
C ASP A 171 -17.95 -4.89 -8.75
N GLN A 172 -16.66 -4.56 -8.80
CA GLN A 172 -16.16 -3.26 -8.39
C GLN A 172 -15.41 -2.55 -9.50
N LEU A 173 -15.79 -1.29 -9.73
CA LEU A 173 -15.03 -0.36 -10.54
C LEU A 173 -14.19 0.54 -9.62
N LEU A 174 -12.86 0.49 -9.77
CA LEU A 174 -11.94 1.47 -9.19
C LEU A 174 -11.88 2.66 -10.14
N LEU A 175 -12.63 3.72 -9.83
CA LEU A 175 -12.82 4.86 -10.69
C LEU A 175 -12.03 6.06 -10.19
N GLN A 176 -10.95 6.38 -10.87
CA GLN A 176 -10.04 7.48 -10.56
C GLN A 176 -9.75 8.28 -11.83
N GLY A 177 -9.31 9.52 -11.70
CA GLY A 177 -8.99 10.35 -12.86
C GLY A 177 -8.08 11.52 -12.54
N GLY A 178 -7.85 12.34 -13.55
CA GLY A 178 -7.16 13.62 -13.38
C GLY A 178 -8.04 14.68 -12.72
N HIS A 179 -7.43 15.68 -12.12
CA HIS A 179 -8.12 16.89 -11.63
C HIS A 179 -8.48 17.76 -12.83
N HIS A 180 -9.60 17.43 -13.47
CA HIS A 180 -10.12 18.19 -14.61
C HIS A 180 -10.68 19.53 -14.13
N PRO A 181 -10.38 20.68 -14.78
CA PRO A 181 -10.82 21.98 -14.30
C PRO A 181 -12.36 22.18 -14.34
N ASP A 182 -13.05 21.46 -15.23
CA ASP A 182 -14.48 21.68 -15.49
C ASP A 182 -15.37 20.51 -15.01
N LEU A 183 -14.81 19.38 -14.54
CA LEU A 183 -15.60 18.28 -14.03
C LEU A 183 -15.84 18.45 -12.52
N GLY A 184 -16.90 19.21 -12.18
CA GLY A 184 -17.35 19.45 -10.81
C GLY A 184 -18.26 18.35 -10.26
N LEU A 185 -18.87 18.61 -9.11
CA LEU A 185 -19.73 17.68 -8.38
C LEU A 185 -20.89 17.15 -9.22
N ARG A 186 -21.52 18.02 -10.01
CA ARG A 186 -22.66 17.65 -10.86
C ARG A 186 -22.31 16.54 -11.84
N PHE A 187 -21.13 16.62 -12.47
CA PHE A 187 -20.66 15.61 -13.40
C PHE A 187 -20.59 14.22 -12.72
N TYR A 188 -19.98 14.14 -11.55
CA TYR A 188 -19.81 12.86 -10.85
C TYR A 188 -21.14 12.31 -10.30
N ILE A 189 -22.05 13.18 -9.84
CA ILE A 189 -23.41 12.79 -9.45
C ILE A 189 -24.14 12.13 -10.62
N ASP A 190 -24.13 12.78 -11.79
CA ASP A 190 -24.82 12.27 -12.98
C ASP A 190 -24.18 10.98 -13.47
N LEU A 191 -22.84 10.89 -13.48
CA LEU A 191 -22.12 9.68 -13.84
C LEU A 191 -22.48 8.51 -12.90
N PHE A 192 -22.41 8.70 -11.58
CA PHE A 192 -22.68 7.63 -10.61
C PHE A 192 -24.13 7.15 -10.70
N LYS A 193 -25.09 8.07 -10.81
CA LYS A 193 -26.51 7.71 -10.99
C LYS A 193 -26.74 6.92 -12.27
N GLN A 194 -26.10 7.30 -13.38
CA GLN A 194 -26.21 6.58 -14.66
C GLN A 194 -25.61 5.17 -14.53
N LEU A 195 -24.41 5.03 -13.97
CA LEU A 195 -23.78 3.73 -13.79
C LEU A 195 -24.60 2.81 -12.86
N LYS A 196 -25.14 3.35 -11.76
CA LYS A 196 -26.02 2.60 -10.85
C LYS A 196 -27.36 2.23 -11.47
N ALA A 197 -27.91 3.05 -12.33
CA ALA A 197 -29.15 2.75 -13.06
C ALA A 197 -28.93 1.60 -14.07
N LEU A 198 -27.80 1.61 -14.77
CA LEU A 198 -27.43 0.56 -15.73
C LEU A 198 -26.98 -0.74 -15.04
N TYR A 199 -26.26 -0.64 -13.93
CA TYR A 199 -25.65 -1.75 -13.21
C TYR A 199 -25.89 -1.61 -11.69
N PRO A 200 -27.10 -1.98 -11.20
CA PRO A 200 -27.47 -1.75 -9.79
C PRO A 200 -26.56 -2.46 -8.77
N THR A 201 -25.93 -3.57 -9.14
CA THR A 201 -25.02 -4.36 -8.27
C THR A 201 -23.59 -3.87 -8.30
N LEU A 202 -23.22 -3.04 -9.27
CA LEU A 202 -21.87 -2.49 -9.41
C LEU A 202 -21.48 -1.69 -8.16
N LYS A 203 -20.27 -1.91 -7.67
CA LYS A 203 -19.68 -1.14 -6.58
C LYS A 203 -18.76 -0.04 -7.14
N LEU A 204 -19.01 1.19 -6.71
CA LEU A 204 -18.20 2.34 -7.07
C LEU A 204 -17.20 2.63 -5.95
N HIS A 205 -15.95 2.17 -6.13
CA HIS A 205 -14.79 2.53 -5.33
C HIS A 205 -14.11 3.69 -6.06
N ALA A 206 -14.49 4.93 -5.74
CA ALA A 206 -14.23 6.02 -6.66
C ALA A 206 -13.67 7.25 -5.98
N LEU A 207 -12.93 8.04 -6.75
CA LEU A 207 -12.27 9.27 -6.37
C LEU A 207 -11.26 9.06 -5.22
N GLY A 208 -10.19 9.80 -5.22
CA GLY A 208 -9.29 9.86 -4.06
C GLY A 208 -9.50 11.15 -3.28
N PRO A 209 -8.97 11.30 -2.08
CA PRO A 209 -9.05 12.55 -1.33
C PRO A 209 -8.59 13.79 -2.11
N PRO A 210 -7.52 13.76 -2.95
CA PRO A 210 -7.18 14.92 -3.76
C PRO A 210 -8.23 15.29 -4.79
N GLU A 211 -8.97 14.33 -5.36
CA GLU A 211 -10.07 14.59 -6.29
C GLU A 211 -11.25 15.19 -5.55
N VAL A 212 -11.61 14.65 -4.37
CA VAL A 212 -12.66 15.23 -3.51
C VAL A 212 -12.30 16.66 -3.09
N ALA A 213 -11.06 16.91 -2.66
CA ALA A 213 -10.60 18.25 -2.32
C ALA A 213 -10.65 19.22 -3.52
N HIS A 214 -10.32 18.71 -4.72
CA HIS A 214 -10.45 19.49 -5.96
C HIS A 214 -11.90 19.88 -6.25
N ILE A 215 -12.83 18.92 -6.21
CA ILE A 215 -14.27 19.15 -6.39
C ILE A 215 -14.79 20.14 -5.32
N THR A 216 -14.40 19.95 -4.06
CA THR A 216 -14.77 20.85 -2.97
C THR A 216 -14.39 22.31 -3.25
N LYS A 217 -13.19 22.53 -3.83
CA LYS A 217 -12.73 23.87 -4.24
C LYS A 217 -13.54 24.44 -5.39
N LEU A 218 -13.86 23.62 -6.40
CA LEU A 218 -14.68 24.04 -7.53
C LEU A 218 -16.08 24.49 -7.07
N GLU A 219 -16.69 23.74 -6.18
CA GLU A 219 -18.05 23.96 -5.67
C GLU A 219 -18.11 25.00 -4.53
N LYS A 220 -16.96 25.44 -4.00
CA LYS A 220 -16.88 26.30 -2.80
C LYS A 220 -17.68 25.73 -1.62
N SER A 221 -17.60 24.44 -1.41
CA SER A 221 -18.36 23.65 -0.44
C SER A 221 -17.46 23.08 0.66
N THR A 222 -17.96 22.12 1.43
CA THR A 222 -17.19 21.33 2.41
C THR A 222 -16.95 19.91 1.90
N HIS A 223 -15.89 19.24 2.37
CA HIS A 223 -15.63 17.84 2.04
C HIS A 223 -16.81 16.93 2.43
N TYR A 224 -17.45 17.24 3.56
CA TYR A 224 -18.60 16.48 4.05
C TYR A 224 -19.80 16.58 3.08
N GLU A 225 -20.18 17.77 2.64
CA GLU A 225 -21.32 17.96 1.73
C GLU A 225 -21.05 17.36 0.35
N VAL A 226 -19.83 17.50 -0.18
CA VAL A 226 -19.43 16.86 -1.44
C VAL A 226 -19.53 15.35 -1.33
N LEU A 227 -18.92 14.73 -0.31
CA LEU A 227 -18.95 13.28 -0.10
C LEU A 227 -20.37 12.76 0.17
N LYS A 228 -21.20 13.52 0.91
CA LYS A 228 -22.60 13.18 1.15
C LYS A 228 -23.37 13.09 -0.16
N SER A 229 -23.25 14.11 -1.01
CA SER A 229 -23.91 14.15 -2.33
C SER A 229 -23.45 13.01 -3.24
N LEU A 230 -22.15 12.68 -3.23
CA LEU A 230 -21.60 11.57 -4.00
C LEU A 230 -22.10 10.22 -3.46
N LYS A 231 -22.18 10.05 -2.13
CA LYS A 231 -22.75 8.84 -1.49
C LYS A 231 -24.22 8.65 -1.87
N GLU A 232 -25.02 9.71 -1.81
CA GLU A 232 -26.42 9.70 -2.25
C GLU A 232 -26.57 9.38 -3.74
N ALA A 233 -25.57 9.72 -4.56
CA ALA A 233 -25.53 9.38 -5.98
C ALA A 233 -25.06 7.95 -6.28
N GLY A 234 -24.53 7.22 -5.27
CA GLY A 234 -24.12 5.83 -5.41
C GLY A 234 -22.65 5.51 -5.16
N LEU A 235 -21.86 6.44 -4.61
CA LEU A 235 -20.50 6.14 -4.15
C LEU A 235 -20.54 5.13 -3.00
N ASP A 236 -19.91 3.96 -3.18
CA ASP A 236 -19.88 2.89 -2.16
C ASP A 236 -18.67 3.02 -1.22
N SER A 237 -17.52 3.44 -1.73
CA SER A 237 -16.27 3.53 -0.94
C SER A 237 -15.26 4.49 -1.58
N LEU A 238 -14.30 4.99 -0.77
CA LEU A 238 -13.29 5.94 -1.19
C LEU A 238 -11.88 5.33 -1.09
N PRO A 239 -11.12 5.22 -2.20
CA PRO A 239 -9.74 4.76 -2.16
C PRO A 239 -8.82 5.76 -1.48
N GLY A 240 -7.75 5.28 -0.83
CA GLY A 240 -6.70 6.09 -0.20
C GLY A 240 -5.72 6.74 -1.17
N ALA A 241 -6.09 6.86 -2.43
CA ALA A 241 -5.24 7.38 -3.48
C ALA A 241 -4.72 8.79 -3.18
N GLY A 242 -3.55 9.09 -3.73
CA GLY A 242 -2.96 10.42 -3.66
C GLY A 242 -2.41 10.80 -2.28
N ALA A 243 -2.30 9.87 -1.34
CA ALA A 243 -1.62 10.08 -0.06
C ALA A 243 -0.11 10.30 -0.27
N GLU A 244 0.49 9.52 -1.13
CA GLU A 244 1.95 9.44 -1.36
C GLU A 244 2.70 9.36 -0.02
N ILE A 245 3.27 10.46 0.45
CA ILE A 245 3.69 10.73 1.84
C ILE A 245 2.95 11.98 2.31
N LEU A 246 2.36 11.96 3.51
CA LEU A 246 1.53 13.05 4.04
C LEU A 246 2.33 14.26 4.53
N SER A 247 3.67 14.20 4.49
CA SER A 247 4.55 15.35 4.74
C SER A 247 4.36 16.43 3.68
N ASP A 248 3.99 17.64 4.09
CA ASP A 248 3.84 18.79 3.19
C ASP A 248 5.15 19.17 2.49
N ARG A 249 6.30 18.92 3.11
CA ARG A 249 7.61 19.10 2.47
C ARG A 249 7.70 18.23 1.21
N VAL A 250 7.37 16.94 1.34
CA VAL A 250 7.39 15.98 0.23
C VAL A 250 6.35 16.37 -0.81
N ARG A 251 5.10 16.59 -0.40
CA ARG A 251 3.96 16.90 -1.30
C ARG A 251 4.23 18.15 -2.16
N ARG A 252 4.75 19.22 -1.59
CA ARG A 252 5.14 20.42 -2.36
C ARG A 252 6.20 20.16 -3.42
N LEU A 253 7.06 19.16 -3.21
CA LEU A 253 8.12 18.80 -4.15
C LEU A 253 7.66 17.86 -5.27
N ILE A 254 6.76 16.91 -4.99
CA ILE A 254 6.37 15.87 -5.95
C ILE A 254 5.00 16.10 -6.58
N SER A 255 4.07 16.77 -5.89
CA SER A 255 2.66 16.89 -6.30
C SER A 255 2.02 18.22 -5.84
N LYS A 256 2.67 19.33 -6.13
CA LYS A 256 2.30 20.68 -5.65
C LYS A 256 0.83 21.07 -5.93
N GLY A 257 0.23 20.55 -6.98
CA GLY A 257 -1.17 20.83 -7.35
C GLY A 257 -2.21 19.96 -6.63
N LYS A 258 -1.80 18.97 -5.83
CA LYS A 258 -2.70 18.19 -4.96
C LYS A 258 -2.91 18.89 -3.61
N CYS A 259 -3.93 18.46 -2.88
CA CYS A 259 -4.17 18.90 -1.50
C CYS A 259 -2.98 18.63 -0.58
N GLY A 260 -2.85 19.37 0.51
CA GLY A 260 -1.87 19.14 1.57
C GLY A 260 -2.13 17.83 2.32
N GLY A 261 -1.19 17.43 3.20
CA GLY A 261 -1.34 16.23 4.04
C GLY A 261 -2.55 16.32 4.96
N GLN A 262 -2.69 17.45 5.65
CA GLN A 262 -3.84 17.68 6.55
C GLN A 262 -5.17 17.66 5.79
N GLU A 263 -5.27 18.31 4.63
CA GLU A 263 -6.51 18.32 3.83
C GLU A 263 -6.88 16.90 3.34
N TRP A 264 -5.88 16.05 3.01
CA TRP A 264 -6.11 14.64 2.70
C TRP A 264 -6.75 13.90 3.89
N LEU A 265 -6.21 14.09 5.10
CA LEU A 265 -6.74 13.50 6.34
C LEU A 265 -8.14 14.01 6.66
N ASP A 266 -8.43 15.29 6.42
CA ASP A 266 -9.75 15.89 6.67
C ASP A 266 -10.82 15.35 5.73
N VAL A 267 -10.48 15.06 4.46
CA VAL A 267 -11.38 14.34 3.55
C VAL A 267 -11.70 12.94 4.08
N MET A 268 -10.70 12.22 4.60
CA MET A 268 -10.92 10.88 5.18
C MET A 268 -11.76 10.93 6.47
N ARG A 269 -11.55 11.94 7.32
CA ARG A 269 -12.42 12.17 8.50
C ARG A 269 -13.89 12.38 8.08
N ALA A 270 -14.13 13.21 7.06
CA ALA A 270 -15.46 13.42 6.51
C ALA A 270 -16.07 12.14 5.93
N ALA A 271 -15.29 11.34 5.23
CA ALA A 271 -15.72 10.04 4.73
C ALA A 271 -16.12 9.08 5.88
N HIS A 272 -15.30 9.01 6.94
CA HIS A 272 -15.60 8.17 8.11
C HIS A 272 -16.87 8.65 8.86
N GLN A 273 -17.07 9.96 8.98
CA GLN A 273 -18.31 10.51 9.55
C GLN A 273 -19.54 10.09 8.75
N LEU A 274 -19.43 9.97 7.44
CA LEU A 274 -20.48 9.47 6.56
C LEU A 274 -20.58 7.94 6.50
N ARG A 275 -19.75 7.17 7.24
CA ARG A 275 -19.66 5.69 7.20
C ARG A 275 -19.29 5.18 5.82
N LEU A 276 -18.57 5.96 5.02
CA LEU A 276 -17.94 5.47 3.81
C LEU A 276 -16.75 4.59 4.21
N THR A 277 -16.68 3.42 3.62
CA THR A 277 -15.49 2.56 3.73
C THR A 277 -14.33 3.16 2.95
N THR A 278 -13.15 3.15 3.54
CA THR A 278 -11.96 3.74 2.93
C THR A 278 -10.77 2.77 2.97
N SER A 279 -9.75 3.08 2.20
CA SER A 279 -8.40 2.51 2.37
C SER A 279 -7.38 3.63 2.59
N ALA A 280 -6.18 3.27 3.01
CA ALA A 280 -5.05 4.19 3.11
C ALA A 280 -3.87 3.64 2.32
N THR A 281 -3.05 4.51 1.75
CA THR A 281 -1.90 4.12 0.91
C THR A 281 -0.66 4.91 1.27
N MET A 282 0.50 4.37 0.93
CA MET A 282 1.78 5.06 0.98
C MET A 282 2.57 4.77 -0.29
N MET A 283 3.05 5.81 -0.99
CA MET A 283 4.08 5.66 -2.00
C MET A 283 5.42 6.11 -1.42
N PHE A 284 6.39 5.21 -1.33
CA PHE A 284 7.67 5.47 -0.68
C PHE A 284 8.87 5.12 -1.56
N GLY A 285 10.09 5.47 -1.14
CA GLY A 285 11.32 5.21 -1.86
C GLY A 285 11.67 6.27 -2.91
N HIS A 286 11.27 7.54 -2.68
CA HIS A 286 11.60 8.64 -3.59
C HIS A 286 12.48 9.73 -2.95
N ILE A 287 11.92 10.66 -2.14
CA ILE A 287 12.65 11.79 -1.54
C ILE A 287 12.32 12.00 -0.06
N GLU A 288 11.45 11.20 0.48
CA GLU A 288 11.05 11.21 1.87
C GLU A 288 12.16 10.65 2.77
N THR A 289 12.07 10.95 4.06
CA THR A 289 12.89 10.37 5.12
C THR A 289 12.16 9.22 5.82
N ASN A 290 12.88 8.36 6.55
CA ASN A 290 12.26 7.33 7.38
C ASN A 290 11.32 7.95 8.43
N LEU A 291 11.64 9.12 8.97
CA LEU A 291 10.76 9.81 9.90
C LEU A 291 9.43 10.19 9.24
N GLU A 292 9.46 10.74 8.04
CA GLU A 292 8.24 11.11 7.31
C GLU A 292 7.38 9.89 6.93
N ARG A 293 8.00 8.70 6.72
CA ARG A 293 7.28 7.43 6.56
C ARG A 293 6.57 7.03 7.86
N MET A 294 7.23 7.18 9.01
CA MET A 294 6.65 6.81 10.31
C MET A 294 5.61 7.83 10.78
N GLU A 295 5.80 9.12 10.54
CA GLU A 295 4.78 10.16 10.76
C GLU A 295 3.52 9.89 9.94
N HIS A 296 3.66 9.47 8.69
CA HIS A 296 2.52 9.06 7.86
C HIS A 296 1.70 7.93 8.50
N PHE A 297 2.32 6.91 9.09
CA PHE A 297 1.59 5.89 9.83
C PHE A 297 0.87 6.45 11.05
N VAL A 298 1.53 7.35 11.80
CA VAL A 298 0.94 8.00 12.98
C VAL A 298 -0.30 8.78 12.59
N ASP A 299 -0.25 9.56 11.51
CA ASP A 299 -1.39 10.34 11.00
C ASP A 299 -2.56 9.44 10.58
N ILE A 300 -2.29 8.37 9.83
CA ILE A 300 -3.32 7.40 9.39
C ILE A 300 -4.00 6.72 10.57
N ARG A 301 -3.22 6.19 11.54
CA ARG A 301 -3.82 5.51 12.70
C ARG A 301 -4.59 6.47 13.61
N GLN A 302 -4.18 7.76 13.66
CA GLN A 302 -4.90 8.79 14.40
C GLN A 302 -6.31 8.99 13.83
N VAL A 303 -6.42 9.19 12.50
CA VAL A 303 -7.73 9.31 11.82
C VAL A 303 -8.56 8.04 11.99
N GLN A 304 -7.93 6.86 11.97
CA GLN A 304 -8.63 5.60 12.26
C GLN A 304 -9.17 5.55 13.70
N SER A 305 -8.46 6.11 14.67
CA SER A 305 -8.91 6.17 16.06
C SER A 305 -10.04 7.17 16.31
N GLU A 306 -10.11 8.21 15.48
CA GLU A 306 -11.13 9.29 15.57
C GLU A 306 -12.46 8.92 14.91
N LYS A 307 -12.52 7.85 14.13
CA LYS A 307 -13.73 7.44 13.42
C LYS A 307 -14.89 7.15 14.37
N PRO A 308 -16.16 7.38 13.97
CA PRO A 308 -17.32 6.92 14.71
C PRO A 308 -17.25 5.41 14.99
N ALA A 309 -17.77 4.97 16.15
CA ALA A 309 -17.67 3.58 16.59
C ALA A 309 -18.29 2.57 15.61
N ASP A 310 -19.37 2.97 14.92
CA ASP A 310 -20.08 2.19 13.90
C ASP A 310 -19.49 2.33 12.49
N ALA A 311 -18.48 3.17 12.29
CA ALA A 311 -17.79 3.32 11.01
C ALA A 311 -16.66 2.29 10.88
N LYS A 312 -16.49 1.69 9.69
CA LYS A 312 -15.36 0.79 9.39
C LYS A 312 -14.04 1.56 9.28
N GLY A 313 -14.07 2.78 8.77
CA GLY A 313 -12.89 3.61 8.52
C GLY A 313 -11.98 3.02 7.46
N PHE A 314 -10.67 3.06 7.70
CA PHE A 314 -9.69 2.40 6.85
C PHE A 314 -9.74 0.88 7.03
N LEU A 315 -10.25 0.17 6.02
CA LEU A 315 -10.27 -1.29 6.02
C LEU A 315 -8.90 -1.90 5.69
N ALA A 316 -8.09 -1.20 4.91
CA ALA A 316 -6.79 -1.68 4.49
C ALA A 316 -5.77 -0.55 4.39
N PHE A 317 -4.50 -0.93 4.55
CA PHE A 317 -3.36 -0.10 4.23
C PHE A 317 -2.51 -0.77 3.13
N ILE A 318 -2.11 0.01 2.11
CA ILE A 318 -1.40 -0.48 0.93
C ILE A 318 -0.12 0.37 0.72
N PRO A 319 1.06 -0.09 1.16
CA PRO A 319 2.32 0.54 0.79
C PRO A 319 2.79 0.02 -0.58
N TRP A 320 3.37 0.91 -1.39
CA TRP A 320 3.96 0.55 -2.67
C TRP A 320 5.18 1.43 -2.98
N PRO A 321 6.26 0.87 -3.58
CA PRO A 321 7.44 1.62 -3.90
C PRO A 321 7.21 2.50 -5.14
N PHE A 322 7.80 3.69 -5.11
CA PHE A 322 7.81 4.60 -6.24
C PHE A 322 8.32 3.91 -7.51
N GLN A 323 7.58 4.03 -8.60
CA GLN A 323 8.03 3.62 -9.92
C GLN A 323 8.57 4.85 -10.64
N ASP A 324 9.80 4.79 -11.15
CA ASP A 324 10.53 5.99 -11.58
C ASP A 324 10.76 6.11 -13.08
N GLU A 325 10.38 5.09 -13.86
CA GLU A 325 10.67 5.05 -15.29
C GLU A 325 10.05 6.23 -16.03
N ASP A 326 10.86 6.98 -16.74
CA ASP A 326 10.52 8.18 -17.51
C ASP A 326 9.84 9.34 -16.74
N THR A 327 9.70 9.24 -15.42
CA THR A 327 9.05 10.30 -14.65
C THR A 327 9.84 11.61 -14.64
N ILE A 328 9.10 12.73 -14.55
CA ILE A 328 9.72 14.06 -14.37
C ILE A 328 10.53 14.10 -13.07
N LEU A 329 10.04 13.43 -12.01
CA LEU A 329 10.70 13.39 -10.71
C LEU A 329 12.10 12.78 -10.81
N ARG A 330 12.25 11.69 -11.55
CA ARG A 330 13.54 11.07 -11.85
C ARG A 330 14.49 12.04 -12.55
N LYS A 331 13.98 12.79 -13.54
CA LYS A 331 14.78 13.71 -14.37
C LYS A 331 15.28 14.91 -13.57
N ILE A 332 14.40 15.58 -12.80
CA ILE A 332 14.72 16.87 -12.15
C ILE A 332 15.28 16.73 -10.73
N LYS A 333 14.90 15.72 -9.97
CA LYS A 333 15.33 15.51 -8.57
C LYS A 333 16.30 14.34 -8.42
N ARG A 334 16.61 13.63 -9.52
CA ARG A 334 17.38 12.38 -9.52
C ARG A 334 16.83 11.35 -8.53
N ALA A 335 15.53 11.45 -8.22
CA ALA A 335 14.86 10.45 -7.42
C ALA A 335 14.82 9.14 -8.21
N ARG A 336 15.31 8.07 -7.62
CA ARG A 336 15.36 6.73 -8.19
C ARG A 336 14.61 5.80 -7.27
N ASN A 337 13.94 4.83 -7.84
CA ASN A 337 13.48 3.70 -7.04
C ASN A 337 14.70 2.87 -6.61
N THR A 338 15.06 2.99 -5.34
CA THR A 338 16.15 2.22 -4.72
C THR A 338 15.62 1.18 -3.75
N VAL A 339 14.29 1.04 -3.63
CA VAL A 339 13.65 0.10 -2.71
C VAL A 339 13.98 -1.33 -3.13
N THR A 340 14.67 -2.04 -2.26
CA THR A 340 14.96 -3.46 -2.43
C THR A 340 13.77 -4.31 -1.99
N GLY A 341 13.73 -5.58 -2.39
CA GLY A 341 12.74 -6.54 -1.87
C GLY A 341 12.77 -6.65 -0.34
N ASP A 342 13.97 -6.60 0.27
CA ASP A 342 14.13 -6.59 1.72
C ASP A 342 13.50 -5.34 2.36
N GLU A 343 13.79 -4.15 1.84
CA GLU A 343 13.21 -2.90 2.34
C GLU A 343 11.67 -2.90 2.21
N TYR A 344 11.13 -3.46 1.14
CA TYR A 344 9.69 -3.58 0.97
C TYR A 344 9.06 -4.53 2.01
N VAL A 345 9.67 -5.70 2.24
CA VAL A 345 9.23 -6.66 3.27
C VAL A 345 9.28 -6.02 4.66
N ARG A 346 10.34 -5.28 4.98
CA ARG A 346 10.46 -4.50 6.22
C ARG A 346 9.35 -3.45 6.34
N MET A 347 9.01 -2.75 5.24
CA MET A 347 7.93 -1.76 5.23
C MET A 347 6.55 -2.40 5.48
N ILE A 348 6.28 -3.59 4.94
CA ILE A 348 5.06 -4.35 5.25
C ILE A 348 5.00 -4.72 6.75
N ALA A 349 6.09 -5.22 7.30
CA ALA A 349 6.15 -5.54 8.73
C ALA A 349 5.95 -4.29 9.61
N MET A 350 6.60 -3.17 9.25
CA MET A 350 6.41 -1.90 9.92
C MET A 350 4.98 -1.35 9.77
N SER A 351 4.35 -1.54 8.62
CA SER A 351 2.93 -1.18 8.44
C SER A 351 2.05 -1.90 9.46
N ARG A 352 2.30 -3.19 9.68
CA ARG A 352 1.56 -3.99 10.66
C ARG A 352 1.85 -3.55 12.10
N ILE A 353 3.09 -3.21 12.42
CA ILE A 353 3.54 -2.76 13.75
C ILE A 353 2.99 -1.36 14.06
N MET A 354 3.07 -0.43 13.10
CA MET A 354 2.71 0.97 13.30
C MET A 354 1.20 1.25 13.21
N LEU A 355 0.43 0.33 12.60
CA LEU A 355 -1.02 0.45 12.37
C LEU A 355 -1.81 -0.67 13.08
N PRO A 356 -1.70 -0.83 14.42
CA PRO A 356 -2.39 -1.92 15.12
C PRO A 356 -3.91 -1.79 15.13
N ASN A 357 -4.48 -0.67 14.68
CA ASN A 357 -5.91 -0.43 14.54
C ASN A 357 -6.44 -0.56 13.10
N ILE A 358 -5.61 -1.05 12.15
CA ILE A 358 -6.03 -1.36 10.78
C ILE A 358 -5.89 -2.86 10.54
N THR A 359 -7.00 -3.52 10.21
CA THR A 359 -7.07 -4.98 10.14
C THR A 359 -6.28 -5.56 8.97
N ASN A 360 -6.31 -4.92 7.79
CA ASN A 360 -5.74 -5.51 6.60
C ASN A 360 -4.53 -4.73 6.10
N ILE A 361 -3.45 -5.45 5.81
CA ILE A 361 -2.26 -4.91 5.11
C ILE A 361 -2.12 -5.66 3.79
N GLN A 362 -2.11 -4.91 2.70
CA GLN A 362 -2.03 -5.46 1.35
C GLN A 362 -0.60 -5.43 0.81
N ALA A 363 -0.16 -6.53 0.21
CA ALA A 363 1.08 -6.60 -0.54
C ALA A 363 0.86 -6.12 -1.99
N SER A 364 1.63 -5.14 -2.45
CA SER A 364 1.52 -4.58 -3.81
C SER A 364 2.37 -5.38 -4.81
N TRP A 365 1.92 -6.58 -5.18
CA TRP A 365 2.63 -7.44 -6.13
C TRP A 365 2.89 -6.77 -7.49
N LEU A 366 2.02 -5.87 -7.91
CA LEU A 366 2.14 -5.12 -9.16
C LEU A 366 3.48 -4.36 -9.28
N THR A 367 3.98 -3.87 -8.16
CA THR A 367 5.20 -3.04 -8.10
C THR A 367 6.46 -3.82 -7.69
N VAL A 368 6.32 -4.93 -6.98
CA VAL A 368 7.46 -5.67 -6.42
C VAL A 368 7.60 -7.10 -6.94
N GLY A 369 6.62 -7.56 -7.73
CA GLY A 369 6.60 -8.91 -8.29
C GLY A 369 6.12 -9.97 -7.30
N LYS A 370 5.87 -11.18 -7.86
CA LYS A 370 5.28 -12.33 -7.15
C LYS A 370 6.07 -12.73 -5.91
N GLN A 371 7.38 -12.93 -6.05
CA GLN A 371 8.22 -13.50 -4.99
C GLN A 371 8.29 -12.60 -3.75
N VAL A 372 8.50 -11.31 -3.94
CA VAL A 372 8.55 -10.35 -2.83
C VAL A 372 7.17 -10.24 -2.17
N ALA A 373 6.09 -10.23 -2.96
CA ALA A 373 4.73 -10.19 -2.43
C ALA A 373 4.40 -11.45 -1.60
N GLN A 374 4.85 -12.65 -2.04
CA GLN A 374 4.72 -13.88 -1.27
C GLN A 374 5.43 -13.80 0.09
N LEU A 375 6.65 -13.24 0.14
CA LEU A 375 7.38 -13.02 1.40
C LEU A 375 6.62 -12.05 2.33
N CYS A 376 5.95 -11.05 1.78
CA CYS A 376 5.16 -10.10 2.55
C CYS A 376 4.00 -10.76 3.32
N LEU A 377 3.44 -11.88 2.83
CA LEU A 377 2.43 -12.65 3.55
C LEU A 377 2.96 -13.24 4.86
N HIS A 378 4.26 -13.53 4.93
CA HIS A 378 4.96 -13.96 6.14
C HIS A 378 5.48 -12.79 6.99
N ALA A 379 5.35 -11.57 6.49
CA ALA A 379 5.80 -10.35 7.17
C ALA A 379 4.65 -9.51 7.76
N GLY A 380 3.40 -9.98 7.65
CA GLY A 380 2.25 -9.28 8.23
C GLY A 380 1.16 -8.90 7.24
N ALA A 381 1.36 -9.04 5.91
CA ALA A 381 0.29 -8.87 4.94
C ALA A 381 -0.71 -10.04 5.02
N ASN A 382 -2.00 -9.74 4.80
CA ASN A 382 -3.08 -10.71 4.75
C ASN A 382 -3.99 -10.51 3.53
N ASP A 383 -3.61 -9.61 2.63
CA ASP A 383 -4.32 -9.34 1.38
C ASP A 383 -3.31 -9.24 0.23
N PHE A 384 -3.63 -9.83 -0.89
CA PHE A 384 -2.80 -9.82 -2.09
C PHE A 384 -3.27 -8.80 -3.14
N GLY A 385 -4.37 -8.10 -2.86
CA GLY A 385 -4.94 -7.06 -3.72
C GLY A 385 -5.69 -7.60 -4.92
N SER A 386 -5.78 -6.78 -5.96
CA SER A 386 -6.54 -7.05 -7.16
C SER A 386 -5.71 -7.75 -8.24
N ILE A 387 -6.39 -8.49 -9.13
CA ILE A 387 -5.80 -8.93 -10.41
C ILE A 387 -5.52 -7.76 -11.36
N MET A 388 -6.06 -6.56 -11.09
CA MET A 388 -5.85 -5.32 -11.85
C MET A 388 -6.13 -5.51 -13.35
N ILE A 389 -7.40 -5.74 -13.73
CA ILE A 389 -7.83 -5.98 -15.12
C ILE A 389 -7.28 -4.87 -16.05
N GLU A 390 -7.33 -3.62 -15.60
CA GLU A 390 -6.75 -2.47 -16.30
C GLU A 390 -5.93 -1.63 -15.31
N GLU A 391 -4.70 -1.29 -15.67
CA GLU A 391 -3.86 -0.39 -14.89
C GLU A 391 -3.03 0.48 -15.84
N ASN A 392 -3.30 1.79 -15.82
CA ASN A 392 -2.74 2.75 -16.78
C ASN A 392 -1.78 3.74 -16.13
N VAL A 393 -1.76 3.86 -14.80
CA VAL A 393 -1.02 4.92 -14.10
C VAL A 393 0.36 4.44 -13.68
N VAL A 394 0.43 3.30 -12.98
CA VAL A 394 1.69 2.75 -12.46
C VAL A 394 2.44 2.01 -13.56
N SER A 395 1.72 1.37 -14.48
CA SER A 395 2.33 0.73 -15.66
C SER A 395 3.00 1.73 -16.59
N ALA A 396 2.46 2.94 -16.74
CA ALA A 396 3.10 4.03 -17.47
C ALA A 396 4.44 4.49 -16.84
N ALA A 397 4.74 4.07 -15.62
CA ALA A 397 5.98 4.35 -14.89
C ALA A 397 6.86 3.09 -14.70
N GLY A 398 6.56 1.98 -15.40
CA GLY A 398 7.42 0.79 -15.48
C GLY A 398 6.94 -0.45 -14.72
N ALA A 399 5.75 -0.47 -14.10
CA ALA A 399 5.21 -1.66 -13.47
C ALA A 399 4.63 -2.64 -14.52
N ASN A 400 5.28 -3.80 -14.69
CA ASN A 400 4.98 -4.74 -15.78
C ASN A 400 4.43 -6.10 -15.32
N PHE A 401 4.24 -6.31 -14.02
CA PHE A 401 3.72 -7.59 -13.53
C PHE A 401 2.21 -7.72 -13.82
N ARG A 402 1.75 -8.95 -14.05
CA ARG A 402 0.35 -9.27 -14.34
C ARG A 402 -0.05 -10.56 -13.61
N PHE A 403 -1.32 -10.61 -13.18
CA PHE A 403 -1.93 -11.84 -12.67
C PHE A 403 -3.29 -12.05 -13.30
N THR A 404 -3.59 -13.34 -13.57
CA THR A 404 -4.96 -13.83 -13.75
C THR A 404 -5.54 -14.22 -12.38
N ALA A 405 -6.86 -14.50 -12.32
CA ALA A 405 -7.48 -15.00 -11.10
C ALA A 405 -6.86 -16.33 -10.63
N ASP A 406 -6.53 -17.24 -11.52
CA ASP A 406 -5.81 -18.48 -11.19
C ASP A 406 -4.37 -18.21 -10.78
N GLY A 407 -3.70 -17.28 -11.46
CA GLY A 407 -2.32 -16.91 -11.14
C GLY A 407 -2.17 -16.33 -9.73
N ILE A 408 -3.07 -15.44 -9.30
CA ILE A 408 -3.05 -14.87 -7.95
C ILE A 408 -3.36 -15.92 -6.88
N GLN A 409 -4.33 -16.80 -7.12
CA GLN A 409 -4.65 -17.91 -6.22
C GLN A 409 -3.47 -18.87 -6.08
N LYS A 410 -2.83 -19.26 -7.18
CA LYS A 410 -1.64 -20.11 -7.19
C LYS A 410 -0.48 -19.44 -6.44
N ALA A 411 -0.26 -18.13 -6.63
CA ALA A 411 0.79 -17.41 -5.91
C ALA A 411 0.57 -17.44 -4.39
N ILE A 412 -0.66 -17.28 -3.93
CA ILE A 412 -1.03 -17.36 -2.51
C ILE A 412 -0.83 -18.79 -1.98
N GLN A 413 -1.26 -19.82 -2.73
CA GLN A 413 -1.09 -21.23 -2.36
C GLN A 413 0.38 -21.64 -2.27
N GLU A 414 1.21 -21.23 -3.22
CA GLU A 414 2.65 -21.48 -3.21
C GLU A 414 3.35 -20.85 -2.00
N ALA A 415 2.82 -19.74 -1.48
CA ALA A 415 3.27 -19.14 -0.23
C ALA A 415 2.77 -19.88 1.03
N GLY A 416 1.97 -20.94 0.89
CA GLY A 416 1.44 -21.75 1.99
C GLY A 416 0.14 -21.24 2.60
N PHE A 417 -0.58 -20.33 1.91
CA PHE A 417 -1.84 -19.76 2.38
C PHE A 417 -3.04 -20.22 1.55
N THR A 418 -4.24 -20.04 2.08
CA THR A 418 -5.50 -20.32 1.40
C THR A 418 -6.02 -19.04 0.74
N PRO A 419 -6.14 -19.00 -0.61
CA PRO A 419 -6.68 -17.84 -1.30
C PRO A 419 -8.20 -17.74 -1.10
N GLN A 420 -8.67 -16.53 -0.83
CA GLN A 420 -10.10 -16.23 -0.69
C GLN A 420 -10.46 -14.96 -1.45
N LEU A 421 -11.37 -15.07 -2.43
CA LEU A 421 -11.94 -13.91 -3.10
C LEU A 421 -12.77 -13.09 -2.09
N ARG A 422 -12.66 -11.78 -2.15
CA ARG A 422 -13.41 -10.82 -1.31
C ARG A 422 -14.06 -9.71 -2.13
N ASN A 423 -15.01 -9.02 -1.51
CA ASN A 423 -15.45 -7.70 -1.97
C ASN A 423 -14.66 -6.56 -1.28
N GLN A 424 -15.02 -5.30 -1.54
CA GLN A 424 -14.37 -4.12 -0.93
C GLN A 424 -14.64 -3.99 0.58
N GLN A 425 -15.68 -4.64 1.09
CA GLN A 425 -16.00 -4.66 2.53
C GLN A 425 -15.24 -5.77 3.28
N TYR A 426 -14.34 -6.50 2.60
CA TYR A 426 -13.63 -7.68 3.07
C TYR A 426 -14.54 -8.85 3.43
N GLU A 427 -15.72 -8.91 2.82
CA GLU A 427 -16.62 -10.04 2.90
C GLU A 427 -16.23 -11.08 1.84
N PHE A 428 -16.28 -12.36 2.20
CA PHE A 428 -15.87 -13.46 1.34
C PHE A 428 -16.88 -13.66 0.20
N ARG A 429 -16.36 -13.98 -0.96
CA ARG A 429 -17.12 -14.27 -2.17
C ARG A 429 -16.61 -15.56 -2.81
N ASP A 430 -17.50 -16.21 -3.56
CA ASP A 430 -17.16 -17.34 -4.43
C ASP A 430 -17.02 -16.86 -5.87
N LEU A 431 -16.05 -17.44 -6.60
CA LEU A 431 -15.98 -17.26 -8.05
C LEU A 431 -17.08 -18.08 -8.74
N PRO A 432 -17.85 -17.49 -9.68
CA PRO A 432 -18.76 -18.24 -10.52
C PRO A 432 -18.02 -19.37 -11.26
N LYS A 433 -18.57 -20.60 -11.22
CA LYS A 433 -17.92 -21.80 -11.78
C LYS A 433 -17.59 -21.69 -13.28
N GLN A 434 -18.35 -20.89 -14.02
CA GLN A 434 -18.19 -20.67 -15.45
C GLN A 434 -16.93 -19.87 -15.82
N ILE A 435 -16.41 -19.06 -14.90
CA ILE A 435 -15.27 -18.18 -15.13
C ILE A 435 -13.94 -18.94 -15.13
N ARG A 436 -13.85 -20.02 -14.36
CA ARG A 436 -12.65 -20.87 -14.31
C ARG A 436 -12.22 -21.42 -15.67
N GLN A 437 -13.18 -21.74 -16.55
CA GLN A 437 -12.88 -22.34 -17.86
C GLN A 437 -12.51 -21.27 -18.91
N GLN A 438 -13.20 -20.13 -18.91
CA GLN A 438 -12.97 -19.07 -19.91
C GLN A 438 -11.62 -18.35 -19.73
N GLU A 439 -11.12 -18.22 -18.49
CA GLU A 439 -9.78 -17.67 -18.24
C GLU A 439 -8.68 -18.58 -18.78
N LEU A 440 -8.81 -19.90 -18.65
CA LEU A 440 -7.85 -20.86 -19.19
C LEU A 440 -7.72 -20.74 -20.72
N ASP A 441 -8.84 -20.50 -21.41
CA ASP A 441 -8.89 -20.42 -22.88
C ASP A 441 -8.34 -19.07 -23.40
N ARG A 442 -8.54 -17.95 -22.66
CA ARG A 442 -8.04 -16.63 -23.06
C ARG A 442 -6.54 -16.42 -22.77
N VAL A 443 -6.02 -17.01 -21.70
CA VAL A 443 -4.58 -16.95 -21.38
C VAL A 443 -3.75 -17.70 -22.42
N ALA A 444 -4.29 -18.75 -23.02
CA ALA A 444 -3.65 -19.47 -24.12
C ALA A 444 -3.51 -18.62 -25.41
N LEU A 445 -4.36 -17.59 -25.57
CA LEU A 445 -4.35 -16.69 -26.74
C LEU A 445 -3.44 -15.46 -26.60
N VAL A 446 -2.86 -15.21 -25.42
CA VAL A 446 -2.02 -14.02 -25.14
C VAL A 446 -0.53 -14.39 -24.98
N VAL A 447 -0.19 -15.67 -25.10
CA VAL A 447 1.19 -16.19 -24.95
C VAL A 447 1.85 -16.51 -26.29
N ASP A 448 1.19 -16.20 -27.42
CA ASP A 448 1.78 -16.30 -28.78
C ASP A 448 2.25 -14.94 -29.30
#